data_6edd24c2a7f7516120748f6f50ee61bd
#
_entry.id   6edd24c2a7f7516120748f6f50ee61bd
#
_cell.length_a   1.000
_cell.length_b   1.000
_cell.length_c   1.000
_cell.angle_alpha   90.00
_cell.angle_beta   90.00
_cell.angle_gamma   90.00
#
_symmetry.space_group_name_H-M   'P 1'
#
loop_
_entity.id
_entity.type
_entity.pdbx_description
1 polymer ?
#
loop_
_entity_poly.entity_id
_entity_poly.type
_entity_poly.pdbx_seq_one_letter_code
_entity_poly.pdbx_strand_id
1 'polypeptide(L)'
;MRSIMTDNLNECYYCGTTENVELHHCIHGNKELRSLSTSAHLIIPCCSTCHRGMNGIHGKYGKEKDLRLQALAQEMWEKRRVKKKKSTPDTVRSEWINIFGKDFIKEFNEYIDECKRDLVPLEQDEEELLQQLYVEMKCEED
;
A
#
# COMPACT_ATOMS: atom_id res chain seq x y z
N MET A 1 -22.84 -4.65 -4.64
CA MET A 1 -21.44 -4.85 -4.20
C MET A 1 -20.97 -3.61 -3.47
N ARG A 2 -20.29 -3.76 -2.38
CA ARG A 2 -19.74 -2.62 -1.61
C ARG A 2 -18.29 -2.87 -1.25
N SER A 3 -17.60 -1.79 -0.87
CA SER A 3 -16.19 -1.81 -0.47
C SER A 3 -16.03 -1.10 0.87
N ILE A 4 -15.10 -1.57 1.69
CA ILE A 4 -14.67 -0.83 2.89
C ILE A 4 -13.55 0.16 2.56
N MET A 5 -13.00 0.10 1.34
CA MET A 5 -11.90 0.94 0.87
C MET A 5 -12.38 2.26 0.30
N THR A 6 -13.58 2.32 -0.22
CA THR A 6 -14.16 3.51 -0.86
C THR A 6 -15.68 3.48 -0.81
N ASP A 7 -16.30 4.65 -0.79
CA ASP A 7 -17.75 4.80 -0.84
C ASP A 7 -18.30 4.81 -2.28
N ASN A 8 -17.45 5.02 -3.27
CA ASN A 8 -17.85 5.15 -4.67
C ASN A 8 -17.10 4.17 -5.59
N LEU A 9 -17.76 3.10 -5.97
CA LEU A 9 -17.20 2.07 -6.86
C LEU A 9 -17.25 2.45 -8.34
N ASN A 10 -17.81 3.61 -8.69
CA ASN A 10 -17.95 4.06 -10.08
C ASN A 10 -16.82 4.99 -10.54
N GLU A 11 -16.00 5.47 -9.60
CA GLU A 11 -14.86 6.33 -9.89
C GLU A 11 -13.54 5.62 -9.57
N CYS A 12 -12.55 5.79 -10.43
CA CYS A 12 -11.21 5.25 -10.17
C CYS A 12 -10.67 5.75 -8.82
N TYR A 13 -10.23 4.83 -8.00
CA TYR A 13 -9.67 5.10 -6.67
C TYR A 13 -8.48 6.05 -6.72
N TYR A 14 -7.69 5.99 -7.80
CA TYR A 14 -6.46 6.78 -7.92
C TYR A 14 -6.63 8.09 -8.68
N CYS A 15 -7.34 8.09 -9.80
CA CYS A 15 -7.44 9.29 -10.67
C CYS A 15 -8.83 9.90 -10.76
N GLY A 16 -9.85 9.25 -10.22
CA GLY A 16 -11.21 9.79 -10.17
C GLY A 16 -12.01 9.69 -11.45
N THR A 17 -11.46 9.13 -12.54
CA THR A 17 -12.20 8.97 -13.79
C THR A 17 -13.36 7.98 -13.61
N THR A 18 -14.44 8.22 -14.36
CA THR A 18 -15.58 7.31 -14.44
C THR A 18 -15.52 6.41 -15.67
N GLU A 19 -14.50 6.57 -16.53
CA GLU A 19 -14.35 5.83 -17.77
C GLU A 19 -13.46 4.60 -17.57
N ASN A 20 -13.88 3.48 -18.17
CA ASN A 20 -13.14 2.23 -18.18
C ASN A 20 -12.73 1.76 -16.78
N VAL A 21 -13.64 1.89 -15.81
CA VAL A 21 -13.40 1.51 -14.44
C VAL A 21 -13.66 0.00 -14.28
N GLU A 22 -12.64 -0.68 -13.74
CA GLU A 22 -12.67 -2.11 -13.42
C GLU A 22 -12.60 -2.28 -11.90
N LEU A 23 -13.02 -3.42 -11.39
CA LEU A 23 -12.87 -3.74 -9.96
C LEU A 23 -11.57 -4.51 -9.75
N HIS A 24 -10.74 -3.99 -8.85
CA HIS A 24 -9.48 -4.62 -8.46
C HIS A 24 -9.61 -5.23 -7.07
N HIS A 25 -9.21 -6.48 -6.94
CA HIS A 25 -9.13 -7.16 -5.64
C HIS A 25 -7.86 -6.69 -4.94
N CYS A 26 -8.01 -6.07 -3.77
CA CYS A 26 -6.86 -5.55 -3.02
C CYS A 26 -5.91 -6.68 -2.62
N ILE A 27 -6.46 -7.82 -2.21
CA ILE A 27 -5.68 -9.02 -1.93
C ILE A 27 -5.85 -9.97 -3.11
N HIS A 28 -4.76 -10.31 -3.76
CA HIS A 28 -4.75 -11.13 -4.96
C HIS A 28 -3.53 -12.06 -4.99
N GLY A 29 -3.40 -12.84 -6.04
CA GLY A 29 -2.31 -13.80 -6.24
C GLY A 29 -2.85 -15.13 -6.73
N ASN A 30 -4.04 -15.52 -6.30
CA ASN A 30 -4.74 -16.71 -6.78
C ASN A 30 -6.24 -16.51 -6.65
N LYS A 31 -7.01 -17.47 -7.16
CA LYS A 31 -8.47 -17.43 -7.17
C LYS A 31 -9.06 -17.32 -5.76
N GLU A 32 -8.49 -18.07 -4.81
CA GLU A 32 -8.96 -18.08 -3.42
C GLU A 32 -8.79 -16.72 -2.75
N LEU A 33 -7.63 -16.10 -2.91
CA LEU A 33 -7.36 -14.78 -2.35
C LEU A 33 -8.27 -13.71 -2.96
N ARG A 34 -8.53 -13.76 -4.26
CA ARG A 34 -9.47 -12.85 -4.91
C ARG A 34 -10.89 -13.03 -4.36
N SER A 35 -11.31 -14.26 -4.16
CA SER A 35 -12.63 -14.58 -3.60
C SER A 35 -12.74 -14.07 -2.17
N LEU A 36 -11.73 -14.29 -1.34
CA LEU A 36 -11.68 -13.79 0.04
C LEU A 36 -11.71 -12.26 0.07
N SER A 37 -10.98 -11.61 -0.84
CA SER A 37 -10.95 -10.15 -0.98
C SER A 37 -12.35 -9.61 -1.27
N THR A 38 -13.08 -10.24 -2.19
CA THR A 38 -14.46 -9.87 -2.49
C THR A 38 -15.37 -10.06 -1.28
N SER A 39 -15.27 -11.20 -0.60
CA SER A 39 -16.08 -11.52 0.58
C SER A 39 -15.84 -10.57 1.73
N ALA A 40 -14.60 -10.10 1.89
CA ALA A 40 -14.21 -9.13 2.91
C ALA A 40 -14.45 -7.67 2.50
N HIS A 41 -15.00 -7.44 1.30
CA HIS A 41 -15.23 -6.11 0.73
C HIS A 41 -13.93 -5.30 0.53
N LEU A 42 -12.83 -6.00 0.25
CA LEU A 42 -11.52 -5.41 -0.01
C LEU A 42 -11.30 -5.29 -1.52
N ILE A 43 -12.09 -4.43 -2.13
CA ILE A 43 -12.05 -4.16 -3.57
C ILE A 43 -12.01 -2.65 -3.79
N ILE A 44 -11.34 -2.22 -4.86
CA ILE A 44 -11.33 -0.82 -5.28
C ILE A 44 -11.70 -0.72 -6.76
N PRO A 45 -12.35 0.39 -7.16
CA PRO A 45 -12.52 0.70 -8.57
C PRO A 45 -11.21 1.27 -9.11
N CYS A 46 -10.80 0.80 -10.26
CA CYS A 46 -9.53 1.19 -10.85
C CYS A 46 -9.70 1.27 -12.37
N CYS A 47 -9.40 2.42 -12.97
CA CYS A 47 -9.50 2.53 -14.43
C CYS A 47 -8.41 1.66 -15.08
N SER A 48 -8.57 1.34 -16.36
CA SER A 48 -7.64 0.45 -17.05
C SER A 48 -6.19 0.93 -16.99
N THR A 49 -5.95 2.23 -17.05
CA THR A 49 -4.60 2.80 -16.95
C THR A 49 -4.01 2.65 -15.54
N CYS A 50 -4.77 2.97 -14.50
CA CYS A 50 -4.31 2.83 -13.11
C CYS A 50 -4.23 1.37 -12.67
N HIS A 51 -4.93 0.47 -13.36
CA HIS A 51 -4.93 -0.96 -13.06
C HIS A 51 -3.82 -1.70 -13.79
N ARG A 52 -3.70 -1.50 -15.10
CA ARG A 52 -2.81 -2.27 -15.99
C ARG A 52 -1.76 -1.46 -16.73
N GLY A 53 -1.82 -0.12 -16.65
CA GLY A 53 -0.82 0.74 -17.26
C GLY A 53 0.56 0.54 -16.61
N MET A 54 1.59 1.12 -17.21
CA MET A 54 2.98 0.93 -16.78
C MET A 54 3.21 1.31 -15.32
N ASN A 55 2.54 2.37 -14.85
CA ASN A 55 2.59 2.83 -13.46
C ASN A 55 1.38 2.36 -12.64
N GLY A 56 0.54 1.51 -13.22
CA GLY A 56 -0.63 0.94 -12.55
C GLY A 56 -0.26 -0.20 -11.60
N ILE A 57 -1.22 -0.66 -10.83
CA ILE A 57 -1.01 -1.70 -9.81
C ILE A 57 -0.38 -2.97 -10.39
N HIS A 58 -0.86 -3.43 -11.55
CA HIS A 58 -0.30 -4.59 -12.25
C HIS A 58 0.75 -4.22 -13.30
N GLY A 59 1.15 -2.95 -13.36
CA GLY A 59 2.14 -2.47 -14.30
C GLY A 59 3.57 -2.73 -13.84
N LYS A 60 4.52 -2.48 -14.76
CA LYS A 60 5.95 -2.70 -14.53
C LYS A 60 6.47 -1.98 -13.28
N TYR A 61 5.97 -0.78 -13.01
CA TYR A 61 6.41 0.06 -11.88
C TYR A 61 5.38 0.13 -10.76
N GLY A 62 4.44 -0.81 -10.71
CA GLY A 62 3.33 -0.79 -9.76
C GLY A 62 3.54 -1.56 -8.46
N LYS A 63 4.70 -2.18 -8.25
CA LYS A 63 4.94 -3.07 -7.11
C LYS A 63 4.73 -2.38 -5.76
N GLU A 64 5.31 -1.20 -5.57
CA GLU A 64 5.14 -0.45 -4.31
C GLU A 64 3.68 -0.07 -4.07
N LYS A 65 3.00 0.40 -5.12
CA LYS A 65 1.58 0.75 -5.06
C LYS A 65 0.72 -0.45 -4.67
N ASP A 66 1.00 -1.61 -5.25
CA ASP A 66 0.28 -2.86 -4.97
C ASP A 66 0.50 -3.31 -3.53
N LEU A 67 1.74 -3.34 -3.07
CA LEU A 67 2.08 -3.74 -1.69
C LEU A 67 1.48 -2.78 -0.66
N ARG A 68 1.50 -1.48 -0.96
CA ARG A 68 0.88 -0.45 -0.11
C ARG A 68 -0.62 -0.66 0.00
N LEU A 69 -1.28 -0.95 -1.11
CA LEU A 69 -2.72 -1.20 -1.14
C LEU A 69 -3.09 -2.46 -0.35
N GLN A 70 -2.31 -3.52 -0.46
CA GLN A 70 -2.50 -4.75 0.30
C GLN A 70 -2.40 -4.48 1.80
N ALA A 71 -1.38 -3.74 2.21
CA ALA A 71 -1.17 -3.37 3.62
C ALA A 71 -2.31 -2.48 4.13
N LEU A 72 -2.76 -1.52 3.33
CA LEU A 72 -3.87 -0.63 3.68
C LEU A 72 -5.18 -1.42 3.84
N ALA A 73 -5.43 -2.37 2.93
CA ALA A 73 -6.61 -3.23 3.00
C ALA A 73 -6.64 -4.02 4.32
N GLN A 74 -5.51 -4.61 4.69
CA GLN A 74 -5.39 -5.32 5.96
C GLN A 74 -5.63 -4.38 7.15
N GLU A 75 -5.01 -3.21 7.15
CA GLU A 75 -5.17 -2.23 8.23
C GLU A 75 -6.64 -1.82 8.41
N MET A 76 -7.33 -1.52 7.33
CA MET A 76 -8.74 -1.13 7.37
C MET A 76 -9.63 -2.28 7.86
N TRP A 77 -9.39 -3.49 7.40
CA TRP A 77 -10.10 -4.68 7.86
C TRP A 77 -9.88 -4.91 9.36
N GLU A 78 -8.64 -4.84 9.81
CA GLU A 78 -8.28 -5.04 11.22
C GLU A 78 -8.94 -4.00 12.14
N LYS A 79 -8.88 -2.73 11.76
CA LYS A 79 -9.50 -1.63 12.54
C LYS A 79 -11.02 -1.83 12.68
N ARG A 80 -11.68 -2.20 11.60
CA ARG A 80 -13.12 -2.49 11.64
C ARG A 80 -13.45 -3.70 12.51
N ARG A 81 -12.61 -4.73 12.43
CA ARG A 81 -12.83 -5.97 13.19
C ARG A 81 -12.64 -5.77 14.70
N VAL A 82 -11.61 -5.02 15.08
CA VAL A 82 -11.37 -4.64 16.49
C VAL A 82 -12.58 -3.91 17.04
N LYS A 83 -13.08 -2.93 16.32
CA LYS A 83 -14.22 -2.12 16.74
C LYS A 83 -15.51 -2.94 16.81
N LYS A 84 -15.79 -3.75 15.80
CA LYS A 84 -17.02 -4.54 15.69
C LYS A 84 -17.11 -5.65 16.71
N LYS A 85 -16.02 -6.37 16.96
CA LYS A 85 -15.96 -7.53 17.86
C LYS A 85 -15.42 -7.20 19.25
N LYS A 86 -15.02 -5.97 19.50
CA LYS A 86 -14.38 -5.53 20.75
C LYS A 86 -13.21 -6.43 21.13
N SER A 87 -12.45 -6.87 20.13
CA SER A 87 -11.26 -7.71 20.27
C SER A 87 -10.00 -6.87 20.36
N THR A 88 -8.89 -7.53 20.77
CA THR A 88 -7.58 -6.89 20.78
C THR A 88 -6.97 -6.86 19.36
N PRO A 89 -6.10 -5.87 19.05
CA PRO A 89 -5.40 -5.83 17.77
C PRO A 89 -4.62 -7.12 17.47
N ASP A 90 -3.98 -7.71 18.46
CA ASP A 90 -3.20 -8.95 18.27
C ASP A 90 -4.07 -10.14 17.89
N THR A 91 -5.23 -10.27 18.50
CA THR A 91 -6.19 -11.31 18.17
C THR A 91 -6.69 -11.17 16.73
N VAL A 92 -7.04 -9.94 16.34
CA VAL A 92 -7.52 -9.63 15.00
C VAL A 92 -6.42 -9.87 13.95
N ARG A 93 -5.16 -9.53 14.27
CA ARG A 93 -4.01 -9.81 13.39
C ARG A 93 -3.86 -11.30 13.15
N SER A 94 -3.99 -12.11 14.19
CA SER A 94 -3.95 -13.57 14.08
C SER A 94 -5.09 -14.10 13.22
N GLU A 95 -6.29 -13.55 13.35
CA GLU A 95 -7.43 -13.90 12.49
C GLU A 95 -7.15 -13.58 11.03
N TRP A 96 -6.59 -12.40 10.75
CA TRP A 96 -6.23 -11.99 9.38
C TRP A 96 -5.24 -12.98 8.75
N ILE A 97 -4.16 -13.28 9.45
CA ILE A 97 -3.12 -14.20 8.96
C ILE A 97 -3.72 -15.57 8.68
N ASN A 98 -4.64 -16.02 9.54
CA ASN A 98 -5.31 -17.31 9.39
C ASN A 98 -6.19 -17.35 8.13
N ILE A 99 -6.86 -16.24 7.81
CA ILE A 99 -7.75 -16.14 6.64
C ILE A 99 -6.95 -15.93 5.35
N PHE A 100 -6.04 -14.96 5.34
CA PHE A 100 -5.34 -14.49 4.14
C PHE A 100 -3.93 -15.08 3.97
N GLY A 101 -3.42 -15.78 4.96
CA GLY A 101 -2.18 -16.54 4.87
C GLY A 101 -0.91 -15.83 5.30
N LYS A 102 -0.90 -14.50 5.39
CA LYS A 102 0.30 -13.74 5.81
C LYS A 102 -0.05 -12.33 6.28
N ASP A 103 0.93 -11.69 6.90
CA ASP A 103 0.87 -10.30 7.35
C ASP A 103 1.39 -9.38 6.23
N PHE A 104 0.48 -8.75 5.49
CA PHE A 104 0.81 -7.86 4.37
C PHE A 104 1.40 -6.52 4.85
N ILE A 105 1.05 -6.09 6.06
CA ILE A 105 1.60 -4.87 6.65
C ILE A 105 3.10 -5.07 6.92
N LYS A 106 3.46 -6.21 7.49
CA LYS A 106 4.85 -6.58 7.76
C LYS A 106 5.64 -6.67 6.45
N GLU A 107 5.09 -7.31 5.43
CA GLU A 107 5.72 -7.44 4.11
C GLU A 107 5.99 -6.07 3.48
N PHE A 108 5.02 -5.17 3.54
CA PHE A 108 5.18 -3.80 3.02
C PHE A 108 6.27 -3.04 3.78
N ASN A 109 6.27 -3.12 5.11
CA ASN A 109 7.28 -2.46 5.93
C ASN A 109 8.69 -2.98 5.64
N GLU A 110 8.84 -4.27 5.45
CA GLU A 110 10.10 -4.91 5.05
C GLU A 110 10.57 -4.43 3.68
N TYR A 111 9.64 -4.32 2.74
CA TYR A 111 9.92 -3.79 1.40
C TYR A 111 10.43 -2.35 1.46
N ILE A 112 9.77 -1.49 2.23
CA ILE A 112 10.18 -0.09 2.40
C ILE A 112 11.56 0.00 3.07
N ASP A 113 11.80 -0.82 4.09
CA ASP A 113 13.09 -0.86 4.77
C ASP A 113 14.22 -1.31 3.83
N GLU A 114 13.97 -2.28 2.97
CA GLU A 114 14.92 -2.70 1.93
C GLU A 114 15.21 -1.58 0.94
N CYS A 115 14.18 -0.87 0.48
CA CYS A 115 14.34 0.28 -0.41
C CYS A 115 15.16 1.38 0.24
N LYS A 116 14.94 1.66 1.52
CA LYS A 116 15.71 2.64 2.29
C LYS A 116 17.16 2.22 2.48
N ARG A 117 17.41 0.93 2.70
CA ARG A 117 18.77 0.40 2.83
C ARG A 117 19.58 0.58 1.55
N ASP A 118 18.94 0.36 0.41
CA ASP A 118 19.58 0.56 -0.89
C ASP A 118 19.88 2.02 -1.18
N LEU A 119 19.09 2.93 -0.60
CA LEU A 119 19.24 4.39 -0.77
C LEU A 119 20.12 5.04 0.31
N VAL A 120 20.31 4.38 1.46
CA VAL A 120 21.05 4.92 2.61
C VAL A 120 22.46 5.42 2.25
N PRO A 121 23.29 4.70 1.45
CA PRO A 121 24.60 5.23 1.06
C PRO A 121 24.53 6.54 0.27
N LEU A 122 23.52 6.68 -0.61
CA LEU A 122 23.30 7.90 -1.40
C LEU A 122 22.77 9.04 -0.54
N GLU A 123 21.84 8.76 0.36
CA GLU A 123 21.30 9.77 1.29
C GLU A 123 22.36 10.28 2.27
N GLN A 124 23.22 9.40 2.79
CA GLN A 124 24.33 9.79 3.66
C GLN A 124 25.32 10.68 2.93
N ASP A 125 25.66 10.34 1.70
CA ASP A 125 26.57 11.13 0.86
C ASP A 125 25.97 12.51 0.55
N GLU A 126 24.66 12.59 0.30
CA GLU A 126 23.96 13.85 0.06
C GLU A 126 23.87 14.70 1.34
N GLU A 127 23.58 14.09 2.48
CA GLU A 127 23.57 14.80 3.77
C GLU A 127 24.95 15.31 4.14
N GLU A 128 25.99 14.49 3.96
CA GLU A 128 27.37 14.91 4.19
C GLU A 128 27.78 16.06 3.28
N LEU A 129 27.41 15.99 2.01
CA LEU A 129 27.66 17.06 1.04
C LEU A 129 26.91 18.33 1.41
N LEU A 130 25.66 18.24 1.81
CA LEU A 130 24.88 19.40 2.25
C LEU A 130 25.44 20.01 3.53
N GLN A 131 25.88 19.18 4.48
CA GLN A 131 26.54 19.66 5.70
C GLN A 131 27.86 20.33 5.42
N GLN A 132 28.68 19.77 4.51
CA GLN A 132 29.93 20.38 4.06
C GLN A 132 29.69 21.73 3.40
N LEU A 133 28.72 21.80 2.49
CA LEU A 133 28.32 23.04 1.83
C LEU A 133 27.86 24.10 2.83
N TYR A 134 27.10 23.70 3.83
CA TYR A 134 26.61 24.58 4.88
C TYR A 134 27.74 25.10 5.75
N VAL A 135 28.71 24.27 6.12
CA VAL A 135 29.89 24.66 6.88
C VAL A 135 30.78 25.63 6.07
N GLU A 136 30.99 25.35 4.80
CA GLU A 136 31.75 26.23 3.89
C GLU A 136 31.08 27.60 3.74
N MET A 137 29.78 27.65 3.58
CA MET A 137 29.01 28.89 3.50
C MET A 137 29.08 29.69 4.81
N LYS A 138 29.06 29.03 5.96
CA LYS A 138 29.23 29.68 7.26
C LYS A 138 30.64 30.26 7.43
N CYS A 139 31.65 29.57 6.94
CA CYS A 139 33.05 30.06 7.00
C CYS A 139 33.27 31.29 6.10
N GLU A 140 32.55 31.40 4.99
CA GLU A 140 32.63 32.55 4.09
C GLU A 140 31.91 33.80 4.63
N GLU A 141 30.91 33.63 5.50
CA GLU A 141 30.16 34.74 6.13
C GLU A 141 30.95 35.40 7.31
N ASP A 142 31.91 34.71 7.86
CA ASP A 142 32.80 35.22 8.90
C ASP A 142 34.06 35.89 8.32
#